data_3d62424ad97cdc19f119180c79e2fc2f
#
_entry.id   3d62424ad97cdc19f119180c79e2fc2f
#
_cell.length_a   1.000
_cell.length_b   1.000
_cell.length_c   1.000
_cell.angle_alpha   90.00
_cell.angle_beta   90.00
_cell.angle_gamma   90.00
#
_symmetry.space_group_name_H-M   'P 1'
#
loop_
_entity.id
_entity.type
_entity.pdbx_description
1 polymer ?
#
loop_
_entity_poly.entity_id
_entity_poly.type
_entity_poly.pdbx_seq_one_letter_code
_entity_poly.pdbx_strand_id
1 'polypeptide(L)'
;MTYIALILSVLVGIVIVYGLKPSNKTVQLLLAFSGAYLLSITILHLLPEVFASNSTTIGLFILLGLLLQLILDFFSKGAEHGHIHIQDNIAFPWALFISIGIHAFMEGIPLANNHEHEHLLWAIVIHKIPISIILGTFFVRSNISKFKAVLFLLIFSLMSPLGSLAGENIGFLLLYKSEITAIIIGIFLHISTIILFETSKDHKFNLLKFIAILVGMLVAYLA
;
A
#
# COMPACT_ATOMS: atom_id res chain seq x y z
N MET A 1 -11.61 -14.66 -6.83
CA MET A 1 -11.74 -14.17 -5.44
C MET A 1 -10.86 -12.94 -5.19
N THR A 2 -9.71 -12.83 -5.80
CA THR A 2 -8.72 -11.74 -5.65
C THR A 2 -9.31 -10.33 -5.79
N TYR A 3 -10.02 -10.04 -6.88
CA TYR A 3 -10.61 -8.72 -7.13
C TYR A 3 -11.61 -8.30 -6.05
N ILE A 4 -12.42 -9.25 -5.58
CA ILE A 4 -13.41 -9.00 -4.53
C ILE A 4 -12.70 -8.66 -3.21
N ALA A 5 -11.65 -9.37 -2.83
CA ALA A 5 -10.87 -9.10 -1.62
C ALA A 5 -10.23 -7.70 -1.65
N LEU A 6 -9.64 -7.31 -2.80
CA LEU A 6 -9.05 -5.99 -3.00
C LEU A 6 -10.07 -4.84 -2.89
N ILE A 7 -11.27 -5.02 -3.46
CA ILE A 7 -12.35 -4.04 -3.35
C ILE A 7 -12.88 -3.99 -1.91
N LEU A 8 -13.13 -5.14 -1.30
CA LEU A 8 -13.66 -5.23 0.07
C LEU A 8 -12.71 -4.59 1.09
N SER A 9 -11.38 -4.68 0.91
CA SER A 9 -10.43 -4.03 1.81
C SER A 9 -10.63 -2.51 1.91
N VAL A 10 -10.93 -1.85 0.79
CA VAL A 10 -11.24 -0.41 0.77
C VAL A 10 -12.62 -0.14 1.37
N LEU A 11 -13.62 -0.97 1.05
CA LEU A 11 -14.97 -0.81 1.62
C LEU A 11 -14.96 -0.97 3.15
N VAL A 12 -14.19 -1.91 3.67
CA VAL A 12 -13.97 -2.06 5.13
C VAL A 12 -13.40 -0.78 5.71
N GLY A 13 -12.38 -0.18 5.08
CA GLY A 13 -11.83 1.11 5.52
C GLY A 13 -12.87 2.23 5.51
N ILE A 14 -13.72 2.31 4.49
CA ILE A 14 -14.83 3.28 4.42
C ILE A 14 -15.79 3.09 5.61
N VAL A 15 -16.22 1.86 5.86
CA VAL A 15 -17.12 1.53 6.98
C VAL A 15 -16.49 1.91 8.33
N ILE A 16 -15.19 1.64 8.51
CA ILE A 16 -14.45 2.01 9.72
C ILE A 16 -14.43 3.54 9.91
N VAL A 17 -14.14 4.30 8.86
CA VAL A 17 -14.08 5.77 8.95
C VAL A 17 -15.43 6.38 9.33
N TYR A 18 -16.50 5.98 8.67
CA TYR A 18 -17.83 6.56 8.89
C TYR A 18 -18.52 6.01 10.14
N GLY A 19 -18.27 4.74 10.49
CA GLY A 19 -18.91 4.06 11.62
C GLY A 19 -18.13 4.21 12.94
N LEU A 20 -16.84 3.90 12.94
CA LEU A 20 -16.04 3.79 14.17
C LEU A 20 -15.21 5.03 14.49
N LYS A 21 -14.90 5.88 13.49
CA LYS A 21 -14.08 7.10 13.63
C LYS A 21 -12.78 6.82 14.41
N PRO A 22 -11.89 5.98 13.90
CA PRO A 22 -10.73 5.50 14.65
C PRO A 22 -9.80 6.64 15.07
N SER A 23 -9.17 6.48 16.24
CA SER A 23 -8.17 7.45 16.71
C SER A 23 -6.91 7.40 15.85
N ASN A 24 -6.15 8.50 15.79
CA ASN A 24 -4.86 8.53 15.08
C ASN A 24 -3.92 7.42 15.58
N LYS A 25 -3.94 7.10 16.89
CA LYS A 25 -3.14 6.03 17.48
C LYS A 25 -3.52 4.66 16.91
N THR A 26 -4.82 4.38 16.77
CA THR A 26 -5.32 3.13 16.19
C THR A 26 -4.86 2.99 14.74
N VAL A 27 -4.96 4.05 13.95
CA VAL A 27 -4.52 4.05 12.54
C VAL A 27 -3.01 3.82 12.44
N GLN A 28 -2.21 4.46 13.31
CA GLN A 28 -0.75 4.24 13.35
C GLN A 28 -0.37 2.81 13.72
N LEU A 29 -1.11 2.16 14.63
CA LEU A 29 -0.87 0.75 14.97
C LEU A 29 -1.24 -0.19 13.82
N LEU A 30 -2.36 0.07 13.13
CA LEU A 30 -2.76 -0.68 11.93
C LEU A 30 -1.72 -0.52 10.81
N LEU A 31 -1.20 0.69 10.59
CA LEU A 31 -0.13 0.94 9.64
C LEU A 31 1.14 0.17 10.02
N ALA A 32 1.56 0.24 11.28
CA ALA A 32 2.76 -0.45 11.75
C ALA A 32 2.66 -1.96 11.57
N PHE A 33 1.50 -2.56 11.90
CA PHE A 33 1.22 -3.96 11.67
C PHE A 33 1.25 -4.31 10.18
N SER A 34 0.51 -3.57 9.36
CA SER A 34 0.41 -3.85 7.92
C SER A 34 1.72 -3.62 7.17
N GLY A 35 2.48 -2.57 7.55
CA GLY A 35 3.80 -2.30 6.98
C GLY A 35 4.82 -3.39 7.33
N ALA A 36 4.80 -3.90 8.57
CA ALA A 36 5.64 -5.01 8.99
C ALA A 36 5.28 -6.32 8.28
N TYR A 37 3.99 -6.59 8.12
CA TYR A 37 3.50 -7.74 7.36
C TYR A 37 3.96 -7.66 5.90
N LEU A 38 3.74 -6.51 5.23
CA LEU A 38 4.14 -6.29 3.84
C LEU A 38 5.65 -6.42 3.65
N LEU A 39 6.46 -5.84 4.57
CA LEU A 39 7.91 -5.97 4.54
C LEU A 39 8.34 -7.43 4.63
N SER A 40 7.73 -8.19 5.53
CA SER A 40 8.06 -9.60 5.72
C SER A 40 7.74 -10.44 4.49
N ILE A 41 6.55 -10.29 3.89
CA ILE A 41 6.20 -10.97 2.63
C ILE A 41 7.16 -10.57 1.50
N THR A 42 7.53 -9.29 1.43
CA THR A 42 8.49 -8.81 0.42
C THR A 42 9.84 -9.48 0.57
N ILE A 43 10.37 -9.59 1.79
CA ILE A 43 11.69 -10.18 2.06
C ILE A 43 11.67 -11.71 1.97
N LEU A 44 10.63 -12.36 2.50
CA LEU A 44 10.60 -13.82 2.63
C LEU A 44 10.15 -14.51 1.34
N HIS A 45 9.32 -13.88 0.52
CA HIS A 45 8.72 -14.48 -0.68
C HIS A 45 9.14 -13.77 -1.97
N LEU A 46 8.90 -12.46 -2.11
CA LEU A 46 9.11 -11.78 -3.39
C LEU A 46 10.59 -11.61 -3.75
N LEU A 47 11.45 -11.23 -2.81
CA LEU A 47 12.88 -11.07 -3.06
C LEU A 47 13.54 -12.38 -3.51
N PRO A 48 13.38 -13.52 -2.82
CA PRO A 48 13.93 -14.80 -3.28
C PRO A 48 13.44 -15.18 -4.67
N GLU A 49 12.13 -14.96 -4.97
CA GLU A 49 11.54 -15.28 -6.28
C GLU A 49 12.23 -14.53 -7.41
N VAL A 50 12.35 -13.21 -7.31
CA VAL A 50 12.95 -12.41 -8.40
C VAL A 50 14.45 -12.67 -8.58
N PHE A 51 15.18 -12.93 -7.49
CA PHE A 51 16.60 -13.30 -7.59
C PHE A 51 16.84 -14.70 -8.16
N ALA A 52 15.86 -15.61 -8.06
CA ALA A 52 15.93 -16.92 -8.71
C ALA A 52 15.87 -16.84 -10.25
N SER A 53 15.47 -15.70 -10.84
CA SER A 53 15.43 -15.48 -12.28
C SER A 53 16.81 -15.40 -12.96
N ASN A 54 17.91 -15.39 -12.19
CA ASN A 54 19.30 -15.26 -12.67
C ASN A 54 19.59 -13.98 -13.49
N SER A 55 18.70 -12.99 -13.48
CA SER A 55 18.94 -11.72 -14.14
C SER A 55 19.87 -10.84 -13.30
N THR A 56 20.97 -10.38 -13.89
CA THR A 56 21.96 -9.51 -13.22
C THR A 56 21.43 -8.10 -12.98
N THR A 57 20.29 -7.73 -13.58
CA THR A 57 19.72 -6.37 -13.51
C THR A 57 18.62 -6.22 -12.48
N ILE A 58 18.20 -7.28 -11.77
CA ILE A 58 17.13 -7.25 -10.78
C ILE A 58 17.34 -6.15 -9.72
N GLY A 59 18.56 -6.05 -9.17
CA GLY A 59 18.88 -5.00 -8.20
C GLY A 59 18.64 -3.58 -8.73
N LEU A 60 18.92 -3.34 -10.03
CA LEU A 60 18.66 -2.04 -10.64
C LEU A 60 17.15 -1.73 -10.70
N PHE A 61 16.33 -2.73 -11.06
CA PHE A 61 14.88 -2.55 -11.08
C PHE A 61 14.29 -2.32 -9.68
N ILE A 62 14.83 -2.95 -8.63
CA ILE A 62 14.47 -2.64 -7.24
C ILE A 62 14.79 -1.18 -6.91
N LEU A 63 15.97 -0.69 -7.27
CA LEU A 63 16.34 0.72 -7.07
C LEU A 63 15.44 1.68 -7.85
N LEU A 64 15.05 1.33 -9.07
CA LEU A 64 14.08 2.12 -9.85
C LEU A 64 12.71 2.17 -9.15
N GLY A 65 12.27 1.06 -8.55
CA GLY A 65 11.04 1.01 -7.76
C GLY A 65 11.09 1.91 -6.52
N LEU A 66 12.21 1.89 -5.78
CA LEU A 66 12.46 2.79 -4.67
C LEU A 66 12.38 4.26 -5.11
N LEU A 67 13.04 4.59 -6.22
CA LEU A 67 13.04 5.96 -6.78
C LEU A 67 11.64 6.38 -7.23
N LEU A 68 10.92 5.48 -7.91
CA LEU A 68 9.54 5.74 -8.34
C LEU A 68 8.66 6.04 -7.14
N GLN A 69 8.73 5.22 -6.08
CA GLN A 69 7.93 5.44 -4.88
C GLN A 69 8.31 6.74 -4.15
N LEU A 70 9.58 7.09 -4.11
CA LEU A 70 10.03 8.38 -3.57
C LEU A 70 9.38 9.56 -4.32
N ILE A 71 9.27 9.46 -5.64
CA ILE A 71 8.58 10.47 -6.47
C ILE A 71 7.08 10.50 -6.15
N LEU A 72 6.42 9.33 -6.05
CA LEU A 72 5.01 9.25 -5.70
C LEU A 72 4.74 9.82 -4.31
N ASP A 73 5.62 9.53 -3.35
CA ASP A 73 5.52 10.04 -1.98
C ASP A 73 5.67 11.57 -1.91
N PHE A 74 6.55 12.15 -2.71
CA PHE A 74 6.65 13.60 -2.84
C PHE A 74 5.32 14.23 -3.27
N PHE A 75 4.61 13.62 -4.21
CA PHE A 75 3.31 14.12 -4.68
C PHE A 75 2.16 13.82 -3.71
N SER A 76 2.20 12.70 -3.00
CA SER A 76 1.20 12.33 -1.98
C SER A 76 1.42 13.06 -0.64
N LYS A 77 2.57 13.74 -0.46
CA LYS A 77 2.98 14.41 0.78
C LYS A 77 2.95 13.47 2.01
N GLY A 78 3.37 12.25 1.85
CA GLY A 78 3.45 11.25 2.92
C GLY A 78 2.09 10.72 3.38
N ALA A 79 1.03 10.87 2.61
CA ALA A 79 -0.30 10.40 3.00
C ALA A 79 -0.34 8.87 3.19
N GLU A 80 0.48 8.12 2.44
CA GLU A 80 0.60 6.66 2.55
C GLU A 80 1.20 6.21 3.89
N HIS A 81 1.92 7.11 4.57
CA HIS A 81 2.53 6.87 5.89
C HIS A 81 1.73 7.48 7.04
N GLY A 82 0.55 8.04 6.76
CA GLY A 82 -0.33 8.62 7.76
C GLY A 82 -0.10 10.11 8.05
N HIS A 83 0.78 10.79 7.29
CA HIS A 83 0.96 12.23 7.40
C HIS A 83 -0.09 12.96 6.55
N ILE A 84 -1.18 13.40 7.19
CA ILE A 84 -2.18 14.21 6.51
C ILE A 84 -2.03 15.65 6.99
N HIS A 85 -1.48 16.51 6.15
CA HIS A 85 -1.52 17.95 6.33
C HIS A 85 -2.81 18.51 5.72
N ILE A 86 -3.81 18.74 6.58
CA ILE A 86 -5.04 19.40 6.16
C ILE A 86 -4.76 20.89 6.17
N GLN A 87 -4.73 21.52 4.98
CA GLN A 87 -4.81 22.97 4.87
C GLN A 87 -6.28 23.32 4.63
N ASP A 88 -6.83 24.20 5.46
CA ASP A 88 -8.17 24.75 5.27
C ASP A 88 -8.24 25.46 3.90
N ASN A 89 -9.23 25.12 3.08
CA ASN A 89 -9.48 25.66 1.73
C ASN A 89 -8.73 25.04 0.54
N ILE A 90 -8.40 23.76 0.56
CA ILE A 90 -7.80 23.13 -0.62
C ILE A 90 -8.89 22.66 -1.60
N ALA A 91 -8.72 23.03 -2.88
CA ALA A 91 -9.31 22.32 -3.99
C ALA A 91 -8.94 20.81 -3.88
N PHE A 92 -9.74 19.93 -4.51
CA PHE A 92 -9.50 18.47 -4.45
C PHE A 92 -8.02 18.14 -4.67
N PRO A 93 -7.39 17.32 -3.81
CA PRO A 93 -5.95 17.05 -3.86
C PRO A 93 -5.62 16.02 -4.95
N TRP A 94 -5.70 16.45 -6.20
CA TRP A 94 -5.46 15.58 -7.35
C TRP A 94 -4.11 14.88 -7.33
N ALA A 95 -3.04 15.59 -6.93
CA ALA A 95 -1.70 15.02 -6.88
C ALA A 95 -1.64 13.83 -5.91
N LEU A 96 -2.23 13.98 -4.72
CA LEU A 96 -2.34 12.90 -3.73
C LEU A 96 -3.16 11.73 -4.30
N PHE A 97 -4.33 12.00 -4.87
CA PHE A 97 -5.21 10.94 -5.36
C PHE A 97 -4.58 10.16 -6.53
N ILE A 98 -3.95 10.86 -7.47
CA ILE A 98 -3.26 10.24 -8.61
C ILE A 98 -2.05 9.41 -8.12
N SER A 99 -1.26 9.95 -7.21
CA SER A 99 -0.07 9.27 -6.66
C SER A 99 -0.45 7.97 -5.98
N ILE A 100 -1.41 8.01 -5.04
CA ILE A 100 -1.89 6.80 -4.34
C ILE A 100 -2.59 5.84 -5.33
N GLY A 101 -3.27 6.38 -6.35
CA GLY A 101 -3.90 5.58 -7.41
C GLY A 101 -2.88 4.80 -8.25
N ILE A 102 -1.78 5.46 -8.65
CA ILE A 102 -0.68 4.81 -9.37
C ILE A 102 -0.02 3.73 -8.49
N HIS A 103 0.28 4.07 -7.23
CA HIS A 103 0.80 3.09 -6.28
C HIS A 103 -0.12 1.86 -6.18
N ALA A 104 -1.42 2.08 -5.96
CA ALA A 104 -2.41 1.00 -5.85
C ALA A 104 -2.54 0.18 -7.15
N PHE A 105 -2.39 0.80 -8.31
CA PHE A 105 -2.35 0.10 -9.59
C PHE A 105 -1.11 -0.80 -9.69
N MET A 106 0.07 -0.25 -9.37
CA MET A 106 1.33 -0.98 -9.43
C MET A 106 1.34 -2.20 -8.51
N GLU A 107 0.85 -2.07 -7.27
CA GLU A 107 0.78 -3.19 -6.33
C GLU A 107 -0.11 -4.35 -6.81
N GLY A 108 -1.07 -4.06 -7.70
CA GLY A 108 -1.95 -5.06 -8.29
C GLY A 108 -1.29 -5.92 -9.38
N ILE A 109 -0.29 -5.39 -10.10
CA ILE A 109 0.29 -6.07 -11.27
C ILE A 109 0.85 -7.48 -10.94
N PRO A 110 1.61 -7.71 -9.86
CA PRO A 110 2.15 -9.03 -9.56
C PRO A 110 1.10 -10.05 -9.10
N LEU A 111 -0.14 -9.62 -8.85
CA LEU A 111 -1.26 -10.54 -8.55
C LEU A 111 -1.83 -11.22 -9.80
N ALA A 112 -1.31 -10.92 -10.99
CA ALA A 112 -1.62 -11.63 -12.21
C ALA A 112 -1.30 -13.13 -12.02
N ASN A 113 -2.21 -14.03 -12.42
CA ASN A 113 -2.11 -15.48 -12.20
C ASN A 113 -2.26 -15.92 -10.71
N ASN A 114 -3.40 -15.63 -10.16
CA ASN A 114 -3.92 -15.74 -8.78
C ASN A 114 -3.50 -16.95 -7.91
N HIS A 115 -2.91 -18.01 -8.43
CA HIS A 115 -2.64 -19.24 -7.68
C HIS A 115 -1.25 -19.29 -7.03
N GLU A 116 -0.32 -18.45 -7.45
CA GLU A 116 1.07 -18.49 -6.96
C GLU A 116 1.38 -17.44 -5.86
N HIS A 117 0.52 -16.40 -5.70
CA HIS A 117 0.83 -15.24 -4.86
C HIS A 117 -0.24 -14.95 -3.78
N GLU A 118 -0.79 -15.99 -3.13
CA GLU A 118 -1.80 -15.81 -2.09
C GLU A 118 -1.28 -14.97 -0.91
N HIS A 119 -0.03 -15.18 -0.49
CA HIS A 119 0.62 -14.38 0.57
C HIS A 119 0.70 -12.90 0.20
N LEU A 120 1.03 -12.58 -1.06
CA LEU A 120 1.07 -11.20 -1.54
C LEU A 120 -0.33 -10.58 -1.58
N LEU A 121 -1.35 -11.32 -2.01
CA LEU A 121 -2.73 -10.84 -1.99
C LEU A 121 -3.13 -10.38 -0.58
N TRP A 122 -2.89 -11.21 0.43
CA TRP A 122 -3.21 -10.86 1.81
C TRP A 122 -2.36 -9.69 2.32
N ALA A 123 -1.10 -9.57 1.90
CA ALA A 123 -0.26 -8.42 2.25
C ALA A 123 -0.86 -7.11 1.73
N ILE A 124 -1.30 -7.10 0.48
CA ILE A 124 -1.93 -5.93 -0.14
C ILE A 124 -3.29 -5.64 0.51
N VAL A 125 -4.14 -6.64 0.72
CA VAL A 125 -5.45 -6.48 1.37
C VAL A 125 -5.31 -5.86 2.76
N ILE A 126 -4.41 -6.40 3.59
CA ILE A 126 -4.15 -5.93 4.95
C ILE A 126 -3.59 -4.50 4.94
N HIS A 127 -2.66 -4.20 4.03
CA HIS A 127 -2.06 -2.87 3.90
C HIS A 127 -3.07 -1.83 3.38
N LYS A 128 -3.97 -2.22 2.50
CA LYS A 128 -4.97 -1.34 1.89
C LYS A 128 -6.03 -0.82 2.86
N ILE A 129 -6.33 -1.58 3.92
CA ILE A 129 -7.30 -1.16 4.96
C ILE A 129 -6.85 0.14 5.65
N PRO A 130 -5.68 0.26 6.28
CA PRO A 130 -5.26 1.51 6.91
C PRO A 130 -5.10 2.65 5.91
N ILE A 131 -4.64 2.41 4.68
CA ILE A 131 -4.56 3.44 3.63
C ILE A 131 -5.94 3.99 3.31
N SER A 132 -6.95 3.13 3.14
CA SER A 132 -8.31 3.57 2.87
C SER A 132 -8.93 4.32 4.05
N ILE A 133 -8.58 3.98 5.30
CA ILE A 133 -8.96 4.75 6.50
C ILE A 133 -8.34 6.15 6.48
N ILE A 134 -7.05 6.27 6.13
CA ILE A 134 -6.35 7.55 6.04
C ILE A 134 -7.00 8.42 4.97
N LEU A 135 -7.16 7.88 3.76
CA LEU A 135 -7.76 8.59 2.64
C LEU A 135 -9.22 8.99 2.93
N GLY A 136 -10.00 8.08 3.52
CA GLY A 136 -11.38 8.37 3.95
C GLY A 136 -11.44 9.45 5.03
N THR A 137 -10.55 9.40 6.03
CA THR A 137 -10.46 10.43 7.08
C THR A 137 -10.08 11.78 6.50
N PHE A 138 -9.16 11.81 5.53
CA PHE A 138 -8.81 13.01 4.79
C PHE A 138 -10.04 13.61 4.10
N PHE A 139 -10.81 12.81 3.37
CA PHE A 139 -12.02 13.29 2.69
C PHE A 139 -13.12 13.76 3.64
N VAL A 140 -13.28 13.11 4.79
CA VAL A 140 -14.24 13.54 5.82
C VAL A 140 -13.87 14.91 6.41
N ARG A 141 -12.57 15.19 6.56
CA ARG A 141 -12.07 16.46 7.11
C ARG A 141 -11.93 17.57 6.06
N SER A 142 -11.92 17.23 4.79
CA SER A 142 -11.92 18.20 3.70
C SER A 142 -13.35 18.65 3.37
N ASN A 143 -13.52 19.84 2.77
CA ASN A 143 -14.82 20.36 2.35
C ASN A 143 -15.41 19.62 1.12
N ILE A 144 -15.10 18.35 0.94
CA ILE A 144 -15.58 17.52 -0.15
C ILE A 144 -16.89 16.86 0.25
N SER A 145 -17.89 16.89 -0.63
CA SER A 145 -19.17 16.25 -0.34
C SER A 145 -18.99 14.73 -0.12
N LYS A 146 -19.77 14.14 0.78
CA LYS A 146 -19.72 12.70 1.10
C LYS A 146 -19.84 11.83 -0.15
N PHE A 147 -20.69 12.23 -1.10
CA PHE A 147 -20.87 11.52 -2.37
C PHE A 147 -19.55 11.48 -3.17
N LYS A 148 -18.88 12.62 -3.34
CA LYS A 148 -17.58 12.68 -4.03
C LYS A 148 -16.52 11.88 -3.30
N ALA A 149 -16.45 11.97 -1.97
CA ALA A 149 -15.51 11.19 -1.16
C ALA A 149 -15.69 9.68 -1.37
N VAL A 150 -16.92 9.18 -1.30
CA VAL A 150 -17.22 7.76 -1.55
C VAL A 150 -16.90 7.38 -3.00
N LEU A 151 -17.25 8.20 -3.98
CA LEU A 151 -16.93 7.95 -5.38
C LEU A 151 -15.42 7.82 -5.61
N PHE A 152 -14.61 8.72 -5.03
CA PHE A 152 -13.15 8.62 -5.15
C PHE A 152 -12.58 7.38 -4.47
N LEU A 153 -13.10 6.99 -3.31
CA LEU A 153 -12.69 5.75 -2.64
C LEU A 153 -13.09 4.51 -3.46
N LEU A 154 -14.24 4.52 -4.12
CA LEU A 154 -14.64 3.47 -5.05
C LEU A 154 -13.71 3.39 -6.26
N ILE A 155 -13.35 4.54 -6.87
CA ILE A 155 -12.36 4.57 -7.96
C ILE A 155 -11.01 4.01 -7.45
N PHE A 156 -10.56 4.45 -6.28
CA PHE A 156 -9.34 3.92 -5.66
C PHE A 156 -9.40 2.40 -5.44
N SER A 157 -10.56 1.85 -5.04
CA SER A 157 -10.73 0.41 -4.83
C SER A 157 -10.54 -0.42 -6.09
N LEU A 158 -10.74 0.17 -7.27
CA LEU A 158 -10.58 -0.48 -8.57
C LEU A 158 -9.14 -0.47 -9.07
N MET A 159 -8.24 0.35 -8.51
CA MET A 159 -6.89 0.52 -9.04
C MET A 159 -6.09 -0.79 -9.00
N SER A 160 -6.06 -1.52 -7.87
CA SER A 160 -5.34 -2.79 -7.78
C SER A 160 -5.97 -3.92 -8.59
N PRO A 161 -7.30 -4.10 -8.65
CA PRO A 161 -7.94 -4.97 -9.64
C PRO A 161 -7.55 -4.65 -11.08
N LEU A 162 -7.51 -3.36 -11.46
CA LEU A 162 -7.07 -2.95 -12.80
C LEU A 162 -5.58 -3.27 -13.04
N GLY A 163 -4.73 -3.10 -12.02
CA GLY A 163 -3.32 -3.50 -12.09
C GLY A 163 -3.16 -5.00 -12.32
N SER A 164 -3.92 -5.83 -11.59
CA SER A 164 -3.91 -7.29 -11.78
C SER A 164 -4.39 -7.68 -13.19
N LEU A 165 -5.48 -7.09 -13.66
CA LEU A 165 -5.97 -7.30 -15.03
C LEU A 165 -4.94 -6.86 -16.10
N ALA A 166 -4.24 -5.75 -15.86
CA ALA A 166 -3.16 -5.31 -16.75
C ALA A 166 -2.03 -6.33 -16.78
N GLY A 167 -1.60 -6.83 -15.62
CA GLY A 167 -0.58 -7.87 -15.50
C GLY A 167 -0.94 -9.17 -16.22
N GLU A 168 -2.22 -9.54 -16.26
CA GLU A 168 -2.71 -10.74 -16.95
C GLU A 168 -2.79 -10.58 -18.47
N ASN A 169 -3.09 -9.38 -18.97
CA ASN A 169 -3.48 -9.19 -20.37
C ASN A 169 -2.46 -8.39 -21.21
N ILE A 170 -1.56 -7.66 -20.60
CA ILE A 170 -0.56 -6.85 -21.33
C ILE A 170 0.69 -7.68 -21.56
N GLY A 171 0.95 -8.09 -22.81
CA GLY A 171 2.08 -8.96 -23.17
C GLY A 171 3.44 -8.44 -22.71
N PHE A 172 3.66 -7.12 -22.70
CA PHE A 172 4.88 -6.51 -22.16
C PHE A 172 5.06 -6.81 -20.66
N LEU A 173 3.98 -6.71 -19.85
CA LEU A 173 4.03 -6.99 -18.42
C LEU A 173 4.29 -8.47 -18.15
N LEU A 174 3.76 -9.35 -18.96
CA LEU A 174 4.02 -10.80 -18.90
C LEU A 174 5.48 -11.13 -19.28
N LEU A 175 6.01 -10.49 -20.31
CA LEU A 175 7.38 -10.74 -20.80
C LEU A 175 8.45 -10.32 -19.78
N TYR A 176 8.23 -9.19 -19.09
CA TYR A 176 9.15 -8.62 -18.09
C TYR A 176 8.64 -8.79 -16.66
N LYS A 177 7.97 -9.93 -16.37
CA LYS A 177 7.36 -10.20 -15.05
C LYS A 177 8.35 -10.02 -13.90
N SER A 178 9.57 -10.55 -14.02
CA SER A 178 10.57 -10.47 -12.95
C SER A 178 11.07 -9.06 -12.71
N GLU A 179 11.31 -8.28 -13.75
CA GLU A 179 11.76 -6.89 -13.67
C GLU A 179 10.68 -5.99 -13.07
N ILE A 180 9.43 -6.20 -13.47
CA ILE A 180 8.29 -5.45 -12.97
C ILE A 180 8.03 -5.80 -11.49
N THR A 181 8.09 -7.08 -11.13
CA THR A 181 8.02 -7.51 -9.73
C THR A 181 9.16 -6.90 -8.91
N ALA A 182 10.37 -6.80 -9.47
CA ALA A 182 11.50 -6.13 -8.82
C ALA A 182 11.24 -4.63 -8.57
N ILE A 183 10.62 -3.92 -9.52
CA ILE A 183 10.18 -2.53 -9.30
C ILE A 183 9.17 -2.47 -8.14
N ILE A 184 8.21 -3.37 -8.09
CA ILE A 184 7.18 -3.39 -7.05
C ILE A 184 7.77 -3.75 -5.69
N ILE A 185 8.77 -4.63 -5.62
CA ILE A 185 9.56 -4.86 -4.42
C ILE A 185 10.20 -3.56 -3.92
N GLY A 186 10.79 -2.76 -4.81
CA GLY A 186 11.35 -1.45 -4.46
C GLY A 186 10.30 -0.51 -3.86
N ILE A 187 9.10 -0.46 -4.42
CA ILE A 187 7.95 0.30 -3.91
C ILE A 187 7.60 -0.18 -2.50
N PHE A 188 7.43 -1.48 -2.29
CA PHE A 188 7.07 -2.06 -0.99
C PHE A 188 8.13 -1.85 0.07
N LEU A 189 9.41 -1.97 -0.28
CA LEU A 189 10.52 -1.69 0.63
C LEU A 189 10.51 -0.24 1.10
N HIS A 190 10.30 0.73 0.20
CA HIS A 190 10.20 2.14 0.55
C HIS A 190 9.07 2.39 1.55
N ILE A 191 7.84 2.02 1.19
CA ILE A 191 6.67 2.26 2.02
C ILE A 191 6.78 1.58 3.39
N SER A 192 7.14 0.29 3.39
CA SER A 192 7.25 -0.48 4.63
C SER A 192 8.29 0.11 5.57
N THR A 193 9.45 0.47 5.05
CA THR A 193 10.54 1.03 5.87
C THR A 193 10.18 2.39 6.44
N ILE A 194 9.54 3.28 5.66
CA ILE A 194 9.08 4.56 6.19
C ILE A 194 8.03 4.35 7.28
N ILE A 195 7.01 3.52 7.06
CA ILE A 195 5.98 3.21 8.06
C ILE A 195 6.61 2.69 9.36
N LEU A 196 7.63 1.85 9.28
CA LEU A 196 8.26 1.26 10.44
C LEU A 196 9.19 2.23 11.18
N PHE A 197 9.98 3.03 10.46
CA PHE A 197 11.05 3.84 11.02
C PHE A 197 10.70 5.31 11.22
N GLU A 198 9.75 5.87 10.46
CA GLU A 198 9.28 7.25 10.60
C GLU A 198 8.22 7.36 11.70
N THR A 199 8.60 7.27 12.98
CA THR A 199 7.51 7.05 13.92
C THR A 199 7.52 7.68 15.27
N SER A 200 8.43 8.52 15.58
CA SER A 200 8.30 9.25 16.84
C SER A 200 8.84 10.65 16.71
N LYS A 201 7.98 11.61 16.86
CA LYS A 201 8.34 13.04 16.92
C LYS A 201 9.43 13.33 17.97
N ASP A 202 9.72 12.40 18.89
CA ASP A 202 10.65 12.58 19.99
C ASP A 202 11.63 11.40 20.18
N HIS A 203 11.81 10.52 19.20
CA HIS A 203 12.63 9.29 19.31
C HIS A 203 12.25 8.40 20.52
N LYS A 204 11.03 8.51 21.05
CA LYS A 204 10.58 7.71 22.19
C LYS A 204 10.15 6.33 21.72
N PHE A 205 10.67 5.31 22.40
CA PHE A 205 10.27 3.93 22.16
C PHE A 205 8.77 3.74 22.44
N ASN A 206 8.02 3.27 21.45
CA ASN A 206 6.59 2.99 21.58
C ASN A 206 6.37 1.47 21.61
N LEU A 207 6.20 0.93 22.81
CA LEU A 207 6.03 -0.51 23.02
C LEU A 207 4.84 -1.09 22.24
N LEU A 208 3.71 -0.39 22.19
CA LEU A 208 2.53 -0.87 21.44
C LEU A 208 2.80 -0.96 19.95
N LYS A 209 3.50 0.03 19.38
CA LYS A 209 3.91 -0.01 17.98
C LYS A 209 4.91 -1.15 17.74
N PHE A 210 5.88 -1.34 18.63
CA PHE A 210 6.84 -2.43 18.53
C PHE A 210 6.14 -3.80 18.57
N ILE A 211 5.15 -3.98 19.46
CA ILE A 211 4.34 -5.20 19.50
C ILE A 211 3.55 -5.38 18.18
N ALA A 212 2.95 -4.33 17.64
CA ALA A 212 2.23 -4.40 16.37
C ALA A 212 3.16 -4.84 15.22
N ILE A 213 4.39 -4.34 15.18
CA ILE A 213 5.43 -4.75 14.22
C ILE A 213 5.76 -6.24 14.39
N LEU A 214 6.07 -6.67 15.61
CA LEU A 214 6.41 -8.08 15.89
C LEU A 214 5.27 -9.02 15.49
N VAL A 215 4.03 -8.66 15.80
CA VAL A 215 2.85 -9.45 15.42
C VAL A 215 2.70 -9.51 13.89
N GLY A 216 2.89 -8.36 13.20
CA GLY A 216 2.86 -8.33 11.73
C GLY A 216 3.90 -9.25 11.09
N MET A 217 5.15 -9.22 11.59
CA MET A 217 6.23 -10.09 11.13
C MET A 217 5.93 -11.57 11.41
N LEU A 218 5.43 -11.87 12.61
CA LEU A 218 5.12 -13.25 13.01
C LEU A 218 3.97 -13.84 12.16
N VAL A 219 2.91 -13.06 11.94
CA VAL A 219 1.78 -13.50 11.11
C VAL A 219 2.22 -13.73 9.67
N ALA A 220 3.09 -12.88 9.12
CA ALA A 220 3.63 -13.06 7.78
C ALA A 220 4.55 -14.30 7.66
N TYR A 221 5.27 -14.64 8.73
CA TYR A 221 6.13 -15.83 8.76
C TYR A 221 5.33 -17.13 8.83
N LEU A 222 4.14 -17.09 9.48
CA LEU A 222 3.27 -18.24 9.66
C LEU A 222 2.25 -18.42 8.51
N ALA A 223 2.08 -17.41 7.66
CA ALA A 223 1.15 -17.43 6.53
C ALA A 223 1.73 -18.23 5.36
#